data_bd566805663952517b145ec577d14b65
#
_entry.id   bd566805663952517b145ec577d14b65
#
_cell.length_a   1.000
_cell.length_b   1.000
_cell.length_c   1.000
_cell.angle_alpha   90.00
_cell.angle_beta   90.00
_cell.angle_gamma   90.00
#
_symmetry.space_group_name_H-M   'P 1'
#
loop_
_entity.id
_entity.type
_entity.pdbx_description
1 polymer ?
#
loop_
_entity_poly.entity_id
_entity_poly.type
_entity_poly.pdbx_seq_one_letter_code
_entity_poly.pdbx_strand_id
1 'polypeptide(L)'
;AVTPGLIAALAVQNAVPPFATDMYSPAFPQVTADLATSATAVGLTLTAFFIGMGLGQVAGGTISDQQGRRVPVIVGGVLCSLGALVCVFAPNIGVLVAGRLLQGFGGGVAAVVGRAVLVDLAHGDRLASMMSILMAGSALAPMIAPVAGCAVLSMATWRMVFWCLVGFGLFMTAMAVVFVPESLPPERRSKGGWRRFLAGCRELLGHRRYVGYMLTSSFSSFAMFAYISSSSFVLQEIKGLSPIAFSIFFAWTAGSQMLLSLLNARLVHYTGPRRLIALGLTISATGAAIVAVSVLLLGVALIPLCTGFVLVMAAQACVFGTSSALALGEVRHVAGTASALLGVAQALANASAAPLASSGG
;
A
#
# COMPACT_ATOMS: atom_id res chain seq x y z
N ALA A 1 22.35 -17.05 -5.76
CA ALA A 1 22.88 -16.25 -4.64
C ALA A 1 22.14 -14.92 -4.56
N VAL A 2 21.82 -14.48 -3.35
CA VAL A 2 21.18 -13.16 -3.14
C VAL A 2 22.25 -12.09 -3.27
N THR A 3 22.09 -11.21 -4.24
CA THR A 3 23.00 -10.09 -4.54
C THR A 3 22.40 -8.77 -4.03
N PRO A 4 23.20 -7.73 -3.75
CA PRO A 4 22.67 -6.40 -3.42
C PRO A 4 21.72 -5.84 -4.50
N GLY A 5 22.00 -6.09 -5.77
CA GLY A 5 21.15 -5.71 -6.90
C GLY A 5 19.76 -6.37 -6.85
N LEU A 6 19.70 -7.66 -6.46
CA LEU A 6 18.42 -8.34 -6.27
C LEU A 6 17.61 -7.69 -5.14
N ILE A 7 18.25 -7.41 -4.00
CA ILE A 7 17.55 -6.76 -2.86
C ILE A 7 17.02 -5.39 -3.27
N ALA A 8 17.82 -4.59 -4.00
CA ALA A 8 17.40 -3.30 -4.52
C ALA A 8 16.21 -3.43 -5.49
N ALA A 9 16.26 -4.40 -6.43
CA ALA A 9 15.17 -4.67 -7.35
C ALA A 9 13.87 -5.02 -6.62
N LEU A 10 13.92 -5.88 -5.60
CA LEU A 10 12.77 -6.28 -4.81
C LEU A 10 12.24 -5.15 -3.93
N ALA A 11 13.11 -4.29 -3.39
CA ALA A 11 12.73 -3.11 -2.63
C ALA A 11 11.97 -2.10 -3.50
N VAL A 12 12.43 -1.86 -4.73
CA VAL A 12 11.74 -1.00 -5.71
C VAL A 12 10.35 -1.53 -6.02
N GLN A 13 10.19 -2.85 -6.22
CA GLN A 13 8.89 -3.47 -6.48
C GLN A 13 7.92 -3.29 -5.29
N ASN A 14 8.43 -3.39 -4.07
CA ASN A 14 7.61 -3.24 -2.87
C ASN A 14 7.24 -1.76 -2.57
N ALA A 15 7.93 -0.79 -3.19
CA ALA A 15 7.65 0.63 -3.08
C ALA A 15 6.54 1.13 -4.05
N VAL A 16 6.05 0.28 -4.97
CA VAL A 16 5.01 0.65 -5.94
C VAL A 16 3.76 1.26 -5.29
N PRO A 17 3.13 0.62 -4.26
CA PRO A 17 1.90 1.15 -3.69
C PRO A 17 2.05 2.59 -3.16
N PRO A 18 3.01 2.92 -2.28
CA PRO A 18 3.13 4.29 -1.79
C PRO A 18 3.50 5.29 -2.89
N PHE A 19 4.37 4.95 -3.84
CA PHE A 19 4.65 5.87 -4.95
C PHE A 19 3.40 6.11 -5.80
N ALA A 20 2.64 5.06 -6.13
CA ALA A 20 1.45 5.19 -6.97
C ALA A 20 0.28 5.90 -6.28
N THR A 21 0.21 5.90 -4.95
CA THR A 21 -0.88 6.53 -4.18
C THR A 21 -0.49 7.90 -3.65
N ASP A 22 0.64 8.00 -2.99
CA ASP A 22 1.00 9.18 -2.21
C ASP A 22 1.59 10.29 -3.08
N MET A 23 2.31 9.94 -4.17
CA MET A 23 2.75 10.92 -5.17
C MET A 23 1.58 11.53 -5.95
N TYR A 24 0.48 10.78 -6.11
CA TYR A 24 -0.72 11.21 -6.81
C TYR A 24 -1.67 12.01 -5.91
N SER A 25 -1.68 11.76 -4.60
CA SER A 25 -2.61 12.38 -3.65
C SER A 25 -2.64 13.92 -3.72
N PRO A 26 -1.52 14.66 -3.81
CA PRO A 26 -1.55 16.13 -3.92
C PRO A 26 -2.23 16.65 -5.21
N ALA A 27 -2.37 15.79 -6.24
CA ALA A 27 -2.96 16.15 -7.54
C ALA A 27 -4.49 16.07 -7.56
N PHE A 28 -5.16 15.56 -6.51
CA PHE A 28 -6.60 15.31 -6.51
C PHE A 28 -7.44 16.53 -6.88
N PRO A 29 -7.22 17.74 -6.33
CA PRO A 29 -7.96 18.92 -6.70
C PRO A 29 -7.79 19.28 -8.20
N GLN A 30 -6.56 19.16 -8.71
CA GLN A 30 -6.29 19.41 -10.13
C GLN A 30 -7.04 18.44 -11.06
N VAL A 31 -7.07 17.14 -10.70
CA VAL A 31 -7.78 16.09 -11.45
C VAL A 31 -9.29 16.35 -11.44
N THR A 32 -9.83 16.73 -10.28
CA THR A 32 -11.26 17.08 -10.14
C THR A 32 -11.65 18.22 -11.08
N ALA A 33 -10.85 19.28 -11.13
CA ALA A 33 -11.08 20.44 -11.99
C ALA A 33 -10.88 20.10 -13.48
N ASP A 34 -9.78 19.45 -13.85
CA ASP A 34 -9.40 19.20 -15.26
C ASP A 34 -10.34 18.20 -15.95
N LEU A 35 -10.80 17.16 -15.22
CA LEU A 35 -11.74 16.16 -15.74
C LEU A 35 -13.21 16.52 -15.47
N ALA A 36 -13.51 17.71 -14.95
CA ALA A 36 -14.85 18.19 -14.61
C ALA A 36 -15.67 17.13 -13.83
N THR A 37 -15.08 16.56 -12.76
CA THR A 37 -15.64 15.44 -12.03
C THR A 37 -15.77 15.75 -10.52
N SER A 38 -16.26 14.81 -9.73
CA SER A 38 -16.38 14.96 -8.27
C SER A 38 -15.15 14.42 -7.51
N ALA A 39 -14.92 14.93 -6.31
CA ALA A 39 -13.92 14.40 -5.38
C ALA A 39 -14.11 12.89 -5.12
N THR A 40 -15.38 12.46 -4.99
CA THR A 40 -15.74 11.04 -4.85
C THR A 40 -15.26 10.21 -6.04
N ALA A 41 -15.44 10.70 -7.26
CA ALA A 41 -15.02 9.99 -8.47
C ALA A 41 -13.49 9.91 -8.57
N VAL A 42 -12.76 10.95 -8.14
CA VAL A 42 -11.29 10.89 -8.02
C VAL A 42 -10.87 9.89 -6.96
N GLY A 43 -11.57 9.83 -5.82
CA GLY A 43 -11.35 8.81 -4.78
C GLY A 43 -11.49 7.38 -5.31
N LEU A 44 -12.44 7.12 -6.23
CA LEU A 44 -12.60 5.80 -6.89
C LEU A 44 -11.37 5.36 -7.68
N THR A 45 -10.50 6.27 -8.10
CA THR A 45 -9.23 5.92 -8.75
C THR A 45 -8.28 5.19 -7.80
N LEU A 46 -8.25 5.55 -6.50
CA LEU A 46 -7.51 4.80 -5.48
C LEU A 46 -8.17 3.45 -5.20
N THR A 47 -9.49 3.43 -5.09
CA THR A 47 -10.27 2.20 -4.94
C THR A 47 -9.93 1.20 -6.04
N ALA A 48 -9.97 1.64 -7.31
CA ALA A 48 -9.62 0.82 -8.45
C ALA A 48 -8.17 0.31 -8.40
N PHE A 49 -7.22 1.16 -8.00
CA PHE A 49 -5.84 0.75 -7.82
C PHE A 49 -5.71 -0.37 -6.79
N PHE A 50 -6.35 -0.26 -5.62
CA PHE A 50 -6.27 -1.30 -4.58
C PHE A 50 -7.01 -2.57 -4.95
N ILE A 51 -8.17 -2.49 -5.62
CA ILE A 51 -8.85 -3.67 -6.17
C ILE A 51 -7.92 -4.36 -7.17
N GLY A 52 -7.34 -3.62 -8.10
CA GLY A 52 -6.36 -4.14 -9.05
C GLY A 52 -5.19 -4.81 -8.34
N MET A 53 -4.63 -4.16 -7.31
CA MET A 53 -3.51 -4.69 -6.53
C MET A 53 -3.87 -6.00 -5.81
N GLY A 54 -5.06 -6.10 -5.20
CA GLY A 54 -5.53 -7.32 -4.57
C GLY A 54 -5.68 -8.46 -5.58
N LEU A 55 -6.33 -8.20 -6.72
CA LEU A 55 -6.47 -9.16 -7.81
C LEU A 55 -5.10 -9.59 -8.37
N GLY A 56 -4.20 -8.63 -8.56
CA GLY A 56 -2.83 -8.88 -9.02
C GLY A 56 -2.02 -9.75 -8.06
N GLN A 57 -2.16 -9.54 -6.74
CA GLN A 57 -1.49 -10.37 -5.73
C GLN A 57 -1.97 -11.83 -5.79
N VAL A 58 -3.26 -12.05 -5.91
CA VAL A 58 -3.84 -13.41 -6.00
C VAL A 58 -3.43 -14.09 -7.32
N ALA A 59 -3.61 -13.41 -8.44
CA ALA A 59 -3.25 -13.93 -9.75
C ALA A 59 -1.74 -14.15 -9.87
N GLY A 60 -0.94 -13.16 -9.48
CA GLY A 60 0.52 -13.21 -9.52
C GLY A 60 1.09 -14.32 -8.66
N GLY A 61 0.58 -14.50 -7.44
CA GLY A 61 0.97 -15.60 -6.56
C GLY A 61 0.72 -16.96 -7.21
N THR A 62 -0.51 -17.21 -7.63
CA THR A 62 -0.93 -18.48 -8.25
C THR A 62 -0.21 -18.78 -9.57
N ILE A 63 -0.07 -17.78 -10.45
CA ILE A 63 0.60 -17.95 -11.75
C ILE A 63 2.09 -18.20 -11.54
N SER A 64 2.72 -17.45 -10.63
CA SER A 64 4.16 -17.59 -10.37
C SER A 64 4.53 -18.92 -9.71
N ASP A 65 3.63 -19.52 -8.93
CA ASP A 65 3.82 -20.85 -8.37
C ASP A 65 3.78 -21.96 -9.44
N GLN A 66 3.13 -21.71 -10.57
CA GLN A 66 3.00 -22.67 -11.67
C GLN A 66 4.04 -22.47 -12.78
N GLN A 67 4.29 -21.21 -13.16
CA GLN A 67 5.13 -20.88 -14.32
C GLN A 67 6.58 -20.50 -13.95
N GLY A 68 6.85 -20.26 -12.66
CA GLY A 68 8.12 -19.70 -12.19
C GLY A 68 7.97 -18.21 -11.83
N ARG A 69 9.00 -17.64 -11.22
CA ARG A 69 8.93 -16.29 -10.61
C ARG A 69 9.29 -15.16 -11.58
N ARG A 70 10.28 -15.40 -12.44
CA ARG A 70 10.90 -14.35 -13.27
C ARG A 70 9.93 -13.71 -14.25
N VAL A 71 9.20 -14.52 -15.02
CA VAL A 71 8.28 -14.01 -16.04
C VAL A 71 7.12 -13.21 -15.43
N PRO A 72 6.39 -13.71 -14.42
CA PRO A 72 5.29 -12.95 -13.81
C PRO A 72 5.72 -11.61 -13.19
N VAL A 73 6.89 -11.52 -12.57
CA VAL A 73 7.36 -10.24 -12.00
C VAL A 73 7.65 -9.20 -13.08
N ILE A 74 8.23 -9.61 -14.21
CA ILE A 74 8.49 -8.72 -15.35
C ILE A 74 7.16 -8.27 -15.98
N VAL A 75 6.24 -9.21 -16.23
CA VAL A 75 4.90 -8.91 -16.77
C VAL A 75 4.15 -7.96 -15.85
N GLY A 76 4.22 -8.16 -14.52
CA GLY A 76 3.65 -7.26 -13.53
C GLY A 76 4.17 -5.83 -13.66
N GLY A 77 5.49 -5.67 -13.83
CA GLY A 77 6.12 -4.37 -14.05
C GLY A 77 5.66 -3.70 -15.35
N VAL A 78 5.59 -4.45 -16.44
CA VAL A 78 5.08 -3.94 -17.73
C VAL A 78 3.62 -3.50 -17.60
N LEU A 79 2.75 -4.31 -17.00
CA LEU A 79 1.33 -3.97 -16.80
C LEU A 79 1.17 -2.73 -15.90
N CYS A 80 1.99 -2.59 -14.86
CA CYS A 80 2.01 -1.42 -14.01
C CYS A 80 2.35 -0.15 -14.82
N SER A 81 3.36 -0.21 -15.66
CA SER A 81 3.79 0.88 -16.55
C SER A 81 2.71 1.23 -17.58
N LEU A 82 2.11 0.22 -18.21
CA LEU A 82 1.01 0.42 -19.17
C LEU A 82 -0.22 1.05 -18.50
N GLY A 83 -0.58 0.62 -17.29
CA GLY A 83 -1.66 1.22 -16.52
C GLY A 83 -1.39 2.70 -16.20
N ALA A 84 -0.16 3.04 -15.81
CA ALA A 84 0.25 4.43 -15.61
C ALA A 84 0.19 5.23 -16.94
N LEU A 85 0.60 4.64 -18.06
CA LEU A 85 0.53 5.28 -19.38
C LEU A 85 -0.91 5.55 -19.81
N VAL A 86 -1.84 4.62 -19.54
CA VAL A 86 -3.28 4.86 -19.77
C VAL A 86 -3.77 6.05 -18.95
N CYS A 87 -3.31 6.18 -17.70
CA CYS A 87 -3.67 7.33 -16.85
C CYS A 87 -3.14 8.66 -17.40
N VAL A 88 -1.94 8.70 -18.02
CA VAL A 88 -1.39 9.91 -18.66
C VAL A 88 -2.34 10.44 -19.73
N PHE A 89 -2.86 9.56 -20.57
CA PHE A 89 -3.72 9.92 -21.71
C PHE A 89 -5.22 9.86 -21.40
N ALA A 90 -5.60 9.76 -20.12
CA ALA A 90 -7.00 9.67 -19.73
C ALA A 90 -7.78 10.95 -20.08
N PRO A 91 -8.78 10.87 -20.99
CA PRO A 91 -9.62 12.01 -21.36
C PRO A 91 -10.77 12.23 -20.37
N ASN A 92 -11.09 11.26 -19.54
CA ASN A 92 -12.16 11.29 -18.55
C ASN A 92 -11.85 10.38 -17.37
N ILE A 93 -12.64 10.52 -16.31
CA ILE A 93 -12.45 9.77 -15.06
C ILE A 93 -12.57 8.25 -15.25
N GLY A 94 -13.42 7.76 -16.15
CA GLY A 94 -13.61 6.34 -16.41
C GLY A 94 -12.34 5.67 -16.94
N VAL A 95 -11.66 6.30 -17.90
CA VAL A 95 -10.38 5.82 -18.43
C VAL A 95 -9.29 5.89 -17.35
N LEU A 96 -9.30 6.94 -16.52
CA LEU A 96 -8.36 7.07 -15.41
C LEU A 96 -8.56 5.93 -14.41
N VAL A 97 -9.80 5.61 -14.03
CA VAL A 97 -10.15 4.48 -13.14
C VAL A 97 -9.67 3.14 -13.73
N ALA A 98 -9.90 2.91 -15.04
CA ALA A 98 -9.44 1.70 -15.72
C ALA A 98 -7.90 1.59 -15.75
N GLY A 99 -7.20 2.69 -16.04
CA GLY A 99 -5.74 2.76 -15.98
C GLY A 99 -5.20 2.46 -14.58
N ARG A 100 -5.83 2.99 -13.54
CA ARG A 100 -5.48 2.74 -12.13
C ARG A 100 -5.71 1.29 -11.73
N LEU A 101 -6.80 0.65 -12.19
CA LEU A 101 -7.04 -0.77 -11.97
C LEU A 101 -5.92 -1.62 -12.58
N LEU A 102 -5.54 -1.33 -13.82
CA LEU A 102 -4.46 -2.04 -14.52
C LEU A 102 -3.10 -1.80 -13.86
N GLN A 103 -2.81 -0.56 -13.47
CA GLN A 103 -1.59 -0.19 -12.75
C GLN A 103 -1.48 -0.93 -11.42
N GLY A 104 -2.58 -0.96 -10.65
CA GLY A 104 -2.65 -1.70 -9.39
C GLY A 104 -2.46 -3.20 -9.59
N PHE A 105 -3.10 -3.79 -10.61
CA PHE A 105 -2.95 -5.22 -10.93
C PHE A 105 -1.49 -5.57 -11.20
N GLY A 106 -0.82 -4.81 -12.07
CA GLY A 106 0.60 -5.02 -12.37
C GLY A 106 1.49 -4.86 -11.13
N GLY A 107 1.27 -3.82 -10.34
CA GLY A 107 1.98 -3.58 -9.09
C GLY A 107 1.78 -4.69 -8.05
N GLY A 108 0.54 -5.22 -7.95
CA GLY A 108 0.21 -6.34 -7.07
C GLY A 108 0.94 -7.63 -7.45
N VAL A 109 0.97 -7.95 -8.75
CA VAL A 109 1.75 -9.09 -9.28
C VAL A 109 3.22 -8.94 -8.92
N ALA A 110 3.83 -7.79 -9.24
CA ALA A 110 5.24 -7.53 -8.99
C ALA A 110 5.59 -7.65 -7.49
N ALA A 111 4.79 -7.06 -6.62
CA ALA A 111 5.03 -7.06 -5.18
C ALA A 111 4.93 -8.46 -4.55
N VAL A 112 3.91 -9.26 -4.91
CA VAL A 112 3.74 -10.60 -4.33
C VAL A 112 4.82 -11.56 -4.82
N VAL A 113 5.12 -11.52 -6.12
CA VAL A 113 6.16 -12.39 -6.71
C VAL A 113 7.54 -12.00 -6.24
N GLY A 114 7.83 -10.70 -6.09
CA GLY A 114 9.09 -10.22 -5.53
C GLY A 114 9.34 -10.74 -4.12
N ARG A 115 8.32 -10.75 -3.25
CA ARG A 115 8.42 -11.36 -1.91
C ARG A 115 8.65 -12.88 -1.97
N ALA A 116 7.96 -13.57 -2.90
CA ALA A 116 8.14 -15.00 -3.08
C ALA A 116 9.56 -15.37 -3.54
N VAL A 117 10.16 -14.59 -4.45
CA VAL A 117 11.57 -14.76 -4.86
C VAL A 117 12.51 -14.70 -3.65
N LEU A 118 12.27 -13.78 -2.72
CA LEU A 118 13.11 -13.66 -1.54
C LEU A 118 12.97 -14.89 -0.62
N VAL A 119 11.76 -15.37 -0.42
CA VAL A 119 11.47 -16.58 0.37
C VAL A 119 12.11 -17.84 -0.25
N ASP A 120 12.11 -17.92 -1.59
CA ASP A 120 12.73 -19.04 -2.31
C ASP A 120 14.27 -19.07 -2.18
N LEU A 121 14.90 -17.89 -2.06
CA LEU A 121 16.37 -17.74 -2.09
C LEU A 121 17.03 -17.56 -0.73
N ALA A 122 16.26 -17.22 0.31
CA ALA A 122 16.79 -16.95 1.65
C ALA A 122 16.00 -17.70 2.71
N HIS A 123 16.69 -18.13 3.81
CA HIS A 123 16.11 -18.90 4.90
C HIS A 123 16.62 -18.37 6.25
N GLY A 124 15.86 -18.64 7.31
CA GLY A 124 16.25 -18.29 8.69
C GLY A 124 16.51 -16.79 8.90
N ASP A 125 17.55 -16.47 9.64
CA ASP A 125 17.91 -15.09 10.00
C ASP A 125 18.24 -14.21 8.79
N ARG A 126 18.77 -14.81 7.73
CA ARG A 126 19.07 -14.11 6.48
C ARG A 126 17.79 -13.64 5.80
N LEU A 127 16.74 -14.46 5.77
CA LEU A 127 15.42 -14.07 5.24
C LEU A 127 14.83 -12.94 6.08
N ALA A 128 14.88 -13.04 7.41
CA ALA A 128 14.36 -12.01 8.31
C ALA A 128 15.07 -10.66 8.10
N SER A 129 16.39 -10.67 7.99
CA SER A 129 17.19 -9.47 7.72
C SER A 129 16.82 -8.83 6.37
N MET A 130 16.69 -9.63 5.32
CA MET A 130 16.33 -9.14 3.99
C MET A 130 14.89 -8.60 3.91
N MET A 131 13.93 -9.26 4.57
CA MET A 131 12.57 -8.75 4.71
C MET A 131 12.55 -7.41 5.44
N SER A 132 13.38 -7.24 6.47
CA SER A 132 13.51 -5.97 7.18
C SER A 132 14.03 -4.84 6.27
N ILE A 133 14.97 -5.12 5.38
CA ILE A 133 15.47 -4.15 4.39
C ILE A 133 14.37 -3.78 3.39
N LEU A 134 13.59 -4.76 2.91
CA LEU A 134 12.44 -4.49 2.05
C LEU A 134 11.42 -3.57 2.74
N MET A 135 11.11 -3.84 4.00
CA MET A 135 10.15 -3.04 4.78
C MET A 135 10.69 -1.63 5.05
N ALA A 136 11.98 -1.48 5.33
CA ALA A 136 12.60 -0.17 5.50
C ALA A 136 12.49 0.69 4.23
N GLY A 137 12.72 0.11 3.05
CA GLY A 137 12.51 0.79 1.76
C GLY A 137 11.07 1.28 1.57
N SER A 138 10.09 0.43 1.91
CA SER A 138 8.67 0.79 1.84
C SER A 138 8.27 1.86 2.85
N ALA A 139 8.94 1.93 4.01
CA ALA A 139 8.65 2.95 5.03
C ALA A 139 9.16 4.35 4.63
N LEU A 140 10.21 4.44 3.79
CA LEU A 140 10.71 5.71 3.28
C LEU A 140 9.85 6.27 2.14
N ALA A 141 9.21 5.41 1.36
CA ALA A 141 8.45 5.80 0.19
C ALA A 141 7.30 6.81 0.50
N PRO A 142 6.48 6.64 1.56
CA PRO A 142 5.45 7.61 1.92
C PRO A 142 5.97 8.99 2.35
N MET A 143 7.25 9.10 2.75
CA MET A 143 7.87 10.40 3.05
C MET A 143 8.29 11.13 1.77
N ILE A 144 8.81 10.39 0.79
CA ILE A 144 9.38 10.94 -0.44
C ILE A 144 8.29 11.20 -1.47
N ALA A 145 7.34 10.28 -1.62
CA ALA A 145 6.36 10.28 -2.70
C ALA A 145 5.46 11.55 -2.74
N PRO A 146 4.86 12.03 -1.64
CA PRO A 146 4.03 13.24 -1.69
C PRO A 146 4.85 14.48 -2.00
N VAL A 147 6.08 14.59 -1.46
CA VAL A 147 6.98 15.71 -1.71
C VAL A 147 7.40 15.73 -3.18
N ALA A 148 7.75 14.58 -3.74
CA ALA A 148 8.05 14.43 -5.17
C ALA A 148 6.82 14.79 -6.03
N GLY A 149 5.63 14.33 -5.66
CA GLY A 149 4.38 14.67 -6.32
C GLY A 149 4.12 16.17 -6.34
N CYS A 150 4.28 16.83 -5.19
CA CYS A 150 4.12 18.28 -5.07
C CYS A 150 5.17 19.04 -5.90
N ALA A 151 6.42 18.61 -5.90
CA ALA A 151 7.48 19.20 -6.72
C ALA A 151 7.15 19.12 -8.22
N VAL A 152 6.63 17.99 -8.67
CA VAL A 152 6.15 17.82 -10.05
C VAL A 152 4.98 18.76 -10.35
N LEU A 153 4.00 18.85 -9.44
CA LEU A 153 2.79 19.70 -9.61
C LEU A 153 3.10 21.20 -9.59
N SER A 154 4.19 21.62 -8.95
CA SER A 154 4.62 23.02 -8.98
C SER A 154 5.17 23.46 -10.34
N MET A 155 5.56 22.52 -11.20
CA MET A 155 6.19 22.76 -12.50
C MET A 155 5.33 22.29 -13.69
N ALA A 156 4.35 21.40 -13.45
CA ALA A 156 3.60 20.73 -14.50
C ALA A 156 2.18 20.32 -14.02
N THR A 157 1.42 19.72 -14.94
CA THR A 157 0.07 19.21 -14.64
C THR A 157 0.12 17.84 -13.93
N TRP A 158 -1.03 17.43 -13.38
CA TRP A 158 -1.21 16.11 -12.75
C TRP A 158 -0.80 14.92 -13.66
N ARG A 159 -0.89 15.07 -14.98
CA ARG A 159 -0.47 14.04 -15.94
C ARG A 159 1.03 13.76 -15.86
N MET A 160 1.86 14.74 -15.49
CA MET A 160 3.28 14.55 -15.30
C MET A 160 3.59 13.61 -14.12
N VAL A 161 2.76 13.59 -13.09
CA VAL A 161 2.87 12.61 -11.99
C VAL A 161 2.78 11.17 -12.55
N PHE A 162 1.83 10.93 -13.47
CA PHE A 162 1.71 9.61 -14.11
C PHE A 162 2.87 9.32 -15.06
N TRP A 163 3.46 10.32 -15.74
CA TRP A 163 4.71 10.12 -16.50
C TRP A 163 5.87 9.68 -15.59
N CYS A 164 6.00 10.28 -14.41
CA CYS A 164 6.97 9.82 -13.41
C CYS A 164 6.69 8.38 -12.97
N LEU A 165 5.43 8.00 -12.80
CA LEU A 165 5.03 6.63 -12.46
C LEU A 165 5.28 5.64 -13.62
N VAL A 166 5.14 6.07 -14.88
CA VAL A 166 5.58 5.28 -16.06
C VAL A 166 7.07 5.03 -15.98
N GLY A 167 7.88 6.08 -15.77
CA GLY A 167 9.31 5.97 -15.61
C GLY A 167 9.71 5.04 -14.45
N PHE A 168 9.04 5.15 -13.31
CA PHE A 168 9.25 4.28 -12.16
C PHE A 168 8.90 2.81 -12.49
N GLY A 169 7.79 2.55 -13.16
CA GLY A 169 7.40 1.21 -13.59
C GLY A 169 8.37 0.58 -14.59
N LEU A 170 8.86 1.37 -15.55
CA LEU A 170 9.90 0.93 -16.51
C LEU A 170 11.23 0.63 -15.79
N PHE A 171 11.63 1.48 -14.85
CA PHE A 171 12.80 1.26 -14.01
C PHE A 171 12.67 -0.02 -13.19
N MET A 172 11.52 -0.22 -12.55
CA MET A 172 11.19 -1.45 -11.81
C MET A 172 11.28 -2.69 -12.71
N THR A 173 10.74 -2.60 -13.93
CA THR A 173 10.78 -3.69 -14.92
C THR A 173 12.21 -3.98 -15.35
N ALA A 174 13.01 -2.97 -15.65
CA ALA A 174 14.42 -3.12 -16.00
C ALA A 174 15.22 -3.77 -14.87
N MET A 175 15.01 -3.34 -13.62
CA MET A 175 15.61 -3.96 -12.44
C MET A 175 15.20 -5.44 -12.31
N ALA A 176 13.94 -5.77 -12.59
CA ALA A 176 13.47 -7.16 -12.56
C ALA A 176 14.15 -8.01 -13.66
N VAL A 177 14.27 -7.49 -14.87
CA VAL A 177 14.93 -8.19 -16.00
C VAL A 177 16.41 -8.47 -15.70
N VAL A 178 17.11 -7.50 -15.10
CA VAL A 178 18.57 -7.60 -14.87
C VAL A 178 18.90 -8.43 -13.63
N PHE A 179 18.17 -8.23 -12.53
CA PHE A 179 18.58 -8.74 -11.22
C PHE A 179 17.73 -9.88 -10.69
N VAL A 180 16.48 -10.09 -11.18
CA VAL A 180 15.64 -11.16 -10.67
C VAL A 180 15.90 -12.46 -11.43
N PRO A 181 16.53 -13.48 -10.79
CA PRO A 181 16.71 -14.78 -11.39
C PRO A 181 15.41 -15.59 -11.34
N GLU A 182 15.34 -16.67 -12.13
CA GLU A 182 14.33 -17.69 -11.87
C GLU A 182 14.69 -18.43 -10.57
N SER A 183 13.84 -18.28 -9.55
CA SER A 183 14.08 -18.85 -8.22
C SER A 183 13.29 -20.13 -7.96
N LEU A 184 12.29 -20.44 -8.81
CA LEU A 184 11.44 -21.62 -8.67
C LEU A 184 11.72 -22.64 -9.78
N PRO A 185 12.55 -23.69 -9.49
CA PRO A 185 12.85 -24.74 -10.45
C PRO A 185 11.58 -25.49 -10.88
N PRO A 186 11.52 -26.04 -12.11
CA PRO A 186 10.34 -26.74 -12.63
C PRO A 186 9.79 -27.84 -11.73
N GLU A 187 10.66 -28.54 -10.99
CA GLU A 187 10.33 -29.64 -10.10
C GLU A 187 9.54 -29.19 -8.86
N ARG A 188 9.71 -27.92 -8.45
CA ARG A 188 9.03 -27.34 -7.30
C ARG A 188 7.76 -26.57 -7.67
N ARG A 189 7.44 -26.45 -8.96
CA ARG A 189 6.26 -25.76 -9.44
C ARG A 189 4.98 -26.47 -9.04
N SER A 190 4.01 -25.73 -8.53
CA SER A 190 2.73 -26.28 -8.05
C SER A 190 1.84 -26.69 -9.21
N LYS A 191 1.30 -27.93 -9.18
CA LYS A 191 0.25 -28.38 -10.10
C LYS A 191 -1.17 -28.07 -9.59
N GLY A 192 -1.33 -27.52 -8.39
CA GLY A 192 -2.63 -27.38 -7.70
C GLY A 192 -3.39 -26.08 -7.96
N GLY A 193 -2.74 -25.04 -8.48
CA GLY A 193 -3.35 -23.77 -8.88
C GLY A 193 -4.43 -23.22 -7.93
N TRP A 194 -5.51 -22.74 -8.51
CA TRP A 194 -6.64 -22.10 -7.82
C TRP A 194 -7.33 -22.98 -6.77
N ARG A 195 -7.48 -24.29 -7.02
CA ARG A 195 -8.16 -25.20 -6.08
C ARG A 195 -7.41 -25.28 -4.75
N ARG A 196 -6.08 -25.37 -4.79
CA ARG A 196 -5.25 -25.41 -3.58
C ARG A 196 -5.27 -24.07 -2.84
N PHE A 197 -5.23 -22.96 -3.56
CA PHE A 197 -5.37 -21.64 -2.99
C PHE A 197 -6.71 -21.47 -2.27
N LEU A 198 -7.83 -21.82 -2.92
CA LEU A 198 -9.18 -21.73 -2.34
C LEU A 198 -9.35 -22.65 -1.11
N ALA A 199 -8.79 -23.85 -1.15
CA ALA A 199 -8.79 -24.77 0.00
C ALA A 199 -8.03 -24.17 1.19
N GLY A 200 -6.85 -23.60 0.93
CA GLY A 200 -6.07 -22.87 1.95
C GLY A 200 -6.82 -21.66 2.50
N CYS A 201 -7.49 -20.88 1.65
CA CYS A 201 -8.32 -19.76 2.11
C CYS A 201 -9.45 -20.22 3.03
N ARG A 202 -10.12 -21.33 2.70
CA ARG A 202 -11.19 -21.88 3.53
C ARG A 202 -10.68 -22.35 4.88
N GLU A 203 -9.53 -23.00 4.93
CA GLU A 203 -8.86 -23.40 6.18
C GLU A 203 -8.53 -22.16 7.03
N LEU A 204 -7.92 -21.14 6.45
CA LEU A 204 -7.51 -19.91 7.12
C LEU A 204 -8.70 -19.11 7.69
N LEU A 205 -9.81 -19.03 6.94
CA LEU A 205 -11.03 -18.37 7.41
C LEU A 205 -11.69 -19.08 8.59
N GLY A 206 -11.42 -20.37 8.78
CA GLY A 206 -11.80 -21.13 9.98
C GLY A 206 -10.92 -20.83 11.20
N HIS A 207 -9.73 -20.26 11.02
CA HIS A 207 -8.78 -20.03 12.11
C HIS A 207 -9.04 -18.67 12.80
N ARG A 208 -9.80 -18.66 13.88
CA ARG A 208 -10.30 -17.45 14.58
C ARG A 208 -9.22 -16.42 14.91
N ARG A 209 -8.02 -16.85 15.36
CA ARG A 209 -6.93 -15.91 15.71
C ARG A 209 -6.34 -15.25 14.47
N TYR A 210 -6.13 -16.02 13.39
CA TYR A 210 -5.68 -15.49 12.11
C TYR A 210 -6.66 -14.44 11.59
N VAL A 211 -7.95 -14.77 11.54
CA VAL A 211 -9.00 -13.85 11.08
C VAL A 211 -9.06 -12.59 11.94
N GLY A 212 -8.97 -12.72 13.27
CA GLY A 212 -8.94 -11.58 14.18
C GLY A 212 -7.77 -10.62 13.87
N TYR A 213 -6.56 -11.12 13.73
CA TYR A 213 -5.39 -10.29 13.38
C TYR A 213 -5.46 -9.75 11.94
N MET A 214 -5.97 -10.53 11.00
CA MET A 214 -6.20 -10.10 9.62
C MET A 214 -7.17 -8.91 9.58
N LEU A 215 -8.31 -9.01 10.26
CA LEU A 215 -9.28 -7.91 10.34
C LEU A 215 -8.67 -6.68 11.05
N THR A 216 -7.94 -6.87 12.14
CA THR A 216 -7.28 -5.76 12.85
C THR A 216 -6.32 -5.01 11.92
N SER A 217 -5.49 -5.72 11.15
CA SER A 217 -4.58 -5.08 10.21
C SER A 217 -5.31 -4.43 9.03
N SER A 218 -6.41 -5.02 8.57
CA SER A 218 -7.20 -4.50 7.47
C SER A 218 -7.96 -3.23 7.86
N PHE A 219 -8.57 -3.17 9.05
CA PHE A 219 -9.19 -1.94 9.57
C PHE A 219 -8.18 -0.84 9.85
N SER A 220 -6.99 -1.21 10.33
CA SER A 220 -5.89 -0.27 10.49
C SER A 220 -5.48 0.32 9.13
N SER A 221 -5.31 -0.52 8.12
CA SER A 221 -5.03 -0.08 6.75
C SER A 221 -6.14 0.81 6.18
N PHE A 222 -7.42 0.46 6.42
CA PHE A 222 -8.57 1.28 6.06
C PHE A 222 -8.46 2.70 6.63
N ALA A 223 -8.18 2.84 7.93
CA ALA A 223 -8.04 4.14 8.58
C ALA A 223 -6.90 4.98 7.97
N MET A 224 -5.78 4.35 7.64
CA MET A 224 -4.67 4.99 6.94
C MET A 224 -5.10 5.52 5.56
N PHE A 225 -5.78 4.71 4.77
CA PHE A 225 -6.17 5.11 3.42
C PHE A 225 -7.39 6.04 3.40
N ALA A 226 -8.27 6.01 4.40
CA ALA A 226 -9.28 7.04 4.61
C ALA A 226 -8.63 8.41 4.84
N TYR A 227 -7.57 8.49 5.66
CA TYR A 227 -6.75 9.68 5.79
C TYR A 227 -6.12 10.11 4.45
N ILE A 228 -5.45 9.21 3.73
CA ILE A 228 -4.77 9.53 2.47
C ILE A 228 -5.76 10.10 1.45
N SER A 229 -6.94 9.49 1.30
CA SER A 229 -7.92 9.89 0.30
C SER A 229 -8.65 11.18 0.64
N SER A 230 -8.92 11.47 1.92
CA SER A 230 -9.68 12.64 2.36
C SER A 230 -8.80 13.85 2.66
N SER A 231 -7.57 13.64 3.14
CA SER A 231 -6.72 14.73 3.64
C SER A 231 -6.40 15.78 2.58
N SER A 232 -6.20 15.39 1.33
CA SER A 232 -5.91 16.31 0.23
C SER A 232 -7.06 17.31 0.02
N PHE A 233 -8.30 16.83 -0.08
CA PHE A 233 -9.48 17.69 -0.26
C PHE A 233 -9.72 18.56 0.97
N VAL A 234 -9.69 17.96 2.17
CA VAL A 234 -10.00 18.69 3.41
C VAL A 234 -8.96 19.77 3.70
N LEU A 235 -7.68 19.47 3.54
CA LEU A 235 -6.62 20.42 3.87
C LEU A 235 -6.38 21.45 2.77
N GLN A 236 -6.46 21.09 1.48
CA GLN A 236 -6.21 22.01 0.37
C GLN A 236 -7.47 22.79 -0.04
N GLU A 237 -8.63 22.14 -0.24
CA GLU A 237 -9.83 22.82 -0.72
C GLU A 237 -10.61 23.49 0.40
N ILE A 238 -10.86 22.79 1.52
CA ILE A 238 -11.68 23.34 2.62
C ILE A 238 -10.86 24.29 3.48
N LYS A 239 -9.61 23.99 3.76
CA LYS A 239 -8.74 24.83 4.63
C LYS A 239 -7.78 25.73 3.87
N GLY A 240 -7.70 25.62 2.54
CA GLY A 240 -6.90 26.49 1.70
C GLY A 240 -5.39 26.33 1.86
N LEU A 241 -4.91 25.17 2.35
CA LEU A 241 -3.47 24.91 2.43
C LEU A 241 -2.88 24.84 1.03
N SER A 242 -1.71 25.47 0.85
CA SER A 242 -0.98 25.31 -0.40
C SER A 242 -0.54 23.84 -0.58
N PRO A 243 -0.35 23.36 -1.83
CA PRO A 243 0.14 22.02 -2.09
C PRO A 243 1.45 21.69 -1.38
N ILE A 244 2.32 22.70 -1.21
CA ILE A 244 3.59 22.58 -0.47
C ILE A 244 3.32 22.33 1.02
N ALA A 245 2.46 23.15 1.65
CA ALA A 245 2.12 22.99 3.06
C ALA A 245 1.45 21.63 3.33
N PHE A 246 0.56 21.20 2.45
CA PHE A 246 -0.04 19.86 2.52
C PHE A 246 1.02 18.76 2.44
N SER A 247 1.96 18.83 1.50
CA SER A 247 2.98 17.80 1.33
C SER A 247 3.95 17.74 2.50
N ILE A 248 4.30 18.89 3.09
CA ILE A 248 5.13 18.94 4.32
C ILE A 248 4.37 18.28 5.48
N PHE A 249 3.09 18.59 5.66
CA PHE A 249 2.26 17.96 6.70
C PHE A 249 2.15 16.45 6.48
N PHE A 250 1.91 16.01 5.24
CA PHE A 250 1.83 14.60 4.90
C PHE A 250 3.16 13.87 5.17
N ALA A 251 4.28 14.46 4.76
CA ALA A 251 5.62 13.93 5.05
C ALA A 251 5.91 13.86 6.56
N TRP A 252 5.43 14.84 7.33
CA TRP A 252 5.52 14.82 8.79
C TRP A 252 4.73 13.67 9.42
N THR A 253 3.48 13.41 8.96
CA THR A 253 2.69 12.28 9.44
C THR A 253 3.34 10.93 9.11
N ALA A 254 3.88 10.77 7.90
CA ALA A 254 4.62 9.58 7.49
C ALA A 254 5.92 9.40 8.28
N GLY A 255 6.65 10.50 8.54
CA GLY A 255 7.86 10.49 9.36
C GLY A 255 7.59 10.09 10.81
N SER A 256 6.51 10.60 11.41
CA SER A 256 6.08 10.22 12.75
C SER A 256 5.72 8.75 12.85
N GLN A 257 5.02 8.21 11.85
CA GLN A 257 4.70 6.79 11.75
C GLN A 257 5.98 5.93 11.65
N MET A 258 6.95 6.34 10.83
CA MET A 258 8.22 5.62 10.69
C MET A 258 9.01 5.61 12.00
N LEU A 259 9.13 6.77 12.67
CA LEU A 259 9.83 6.86 13.96
C LEU A 259 9.19 5.97 15.02
N LEU A 260 7.86 5.98 15.11
CA LEU A 260 7.12 5.12 16.02
C LEU A 260 7.19 3.63 15.63
N SER A 261 7.30 3.29 14.35
CA SER A 261 7.57 1.91 13.91
C SER A 261 8.93 1.40 14.40
N LEU A 262 9.97 2.23 14.34
CA LEU A 262 11.29 1.89 14.86
C LEU A 262 11.26 1.72 16.38
N LEU A 263 10.53 2.59 17.07
CA LEU A 263 10.33 2.49 18.52
C LEU A 263 9.52 1.23 18.89
N ASN A 264 8.46 0.93 18.15
CA ASN A 264 7.64 -0.26 18.30
C ASN A 264 8.46 -1.55 18.16
N ALA A 265 9.37 -1.59 17.20
CA ALA A 265 10.27 -2.74 17.00
C ALA A 265 11.15 -3.02 18.22
N ARG A 266 11.51 -2.01 19.01
CA ARG A 266 12.20 -2.17 20.29
C ARG A 266 11.26 -2.52 21.44
N LEU A 267 10.14 -1.81 21.55
CA LEU A 267 9.19 -1.98 22.64
C LEU A 267 8.48 -3.35 22.62
N VAL A 268 8.31 -3.97 21.45
CA VAL A 268 7.61 -5.25 21.33
C VAL A 268 8.24 -6.36 22.18
N HIS A 269 9.56 -6.31 22.36
CA HIS A 269 10.30 -7.28 23.19
C HIS A 269 10.02 -7.11 24.69
N TYR A 270 9.68 -5.91 25.15
CA TYR A 270 9.42 -5.60 26.57
C TYR A 270 7.96 -5.67 26.94
N THR A 271 7.07 -5.19 26.08
CA THR A 271 5.63 -5.03 26.39
C THR A 271 4.76 -6.16 25.83
N GLY A 272 5.28 -6.87 24.83
CA GLY A 272 4.56 -7.89 24.09
C GLY A 272 3.64 -7.32 22.99
N PRO A 273 3.45 -8.07 21.89
CA PRO A 273 2.79 -7.54 20.69
C PRO A 273 1.31 -7.22 20.88
N ARG A 274 0.60 -7.99 21.72
CA ARG A 274 -0.85 -7.76 21.98
C ARG A 274 -1.12 -6.46 22.73
N ARG A 275 -0.26 -6.07 23.69
CA ARG A 275 -0.39 -4.80 24.42
C ARG A 275 -0.10 -3.62 23.52
N LEU A 276 0.85 -3.74 22.62
CA LEU A 276 1.16 -2.71 21.63
C LEU A 276 0.02 -2.50 20.62
N ILE A 277 -0.63 -3.58 20.16
CA ILE A 277 -1.84 -3.48 19.35
C ILE A 277 -2.95 -2.75 20.10
N ALA A 278 -3.22 -3.12 21.37
CA ALA A 278 -4.23 -2.47 22.18
C ALA A 278 -3.93 -0.96 22.36
N LEU A 279 -2.67 -0.60 22.67
CA LEU A 279 -2.24 0.80 22.77
C LEU A 279 -2.43 1.54 21.43
N GLY A 280 -2.03 0.95 20.33
CA GLY A 280 -2.23 1.54 19.01
C GLY A 280 -3.69 1.74 18.66
N LEU A 281 -4.57 0.75 18.96
CA LEU A 281 -6.01 0.89 18.75
C LEU A 281 -6.62 2.00 19.60
N THR A 282 -6.19 2.18 20.87
CA THR A 282 -6.66 3.29 21.69
C THR A 282 -6.21 4.65 21.16
N ILE A 283 -4.96 4.77 20.72
CA ILE A 283 -4.45 5.99 20.08
C ILE A 283 -5.24 6.29 18.78
N SER A 284 -5.48 5.29 17.96
CA SER A 284 -6.25 5.44 16.72
C SER A 284 -7.70 5.88 16.99
N ALA A 285 -8.36 5.25 17.98
CA ALA A 285 -9.72 5.63 18.39
C ALA A 285 -9.79 7.07 18.93
N THR A 286 -8.80 7.48 19.75
CA THR A 286 -8.69 8.85 20.24
C THR A 286 -8.49 9.84 19.08
N GLY A 287 -7.58 9.53 18.14
CA GLY A 287 -7.37 10.35 16.95
C GLY A 287 -8.63 10.49 16.09
N ALA A 288 -9.34 9.38 15.85
CA ALA A 288 -10.60 9.39 15.12
C ALA A 288 -11.70 10.20 15.84
N ALA A 289 -11.79 10.10 17.16
CA ALA A 289 -12.73 10.89 17.96
C ALA A 289 -12.41 12.40 17.85
N ILE A 290 -11.13 12.79 17.90
CA ILE A 290 -10.72 14.19 17.73
C ILE A 290 -11.08 14.70 16.33
N VAL A 291 -10.86 13.91 15.28
CA VAL A 291 -11.27 14.25 13.90
C VAL A 291 -12.80 14.43 13.85
N ALA A 292 -13.56 13.49 14.40
CA ALA A 292 -15.03 13.56 14.42
C ALA A 292 -15.53 14.82 15.16
N VAL A 293 -14.98 15.14 16.34
CA VAL A 293 -15.28 16.36 17.08
C VAL A 293 -14.93 17.62 16.28
N SER A 294 -13.77 17.64 15.63
CA SER A 294 -13.35 18.76 14.79
C SER A 294 -14.32 19.00 13.62
N VAL A 295 -14.79 17.94 12.98
CA VAL A 295 -15.71 18.03 11.83
C VAL A 295 -17.13 18.38 12.27
N LEU A 296 -17.65 17.70 13.31
CA LEU A 296 -19.07 17.81 13.68
C LEU A 296 -19.37 19.01 14.57
N LEU A 297 -18.43 19.42 15.44
CA LEU A 297 -18.68 20.43 16.47
C LEU A 297 -17.86 21.71 16.30
N LEU A 298 -16.68 21.66 15.65
CA LEU A 298 -15.75 22.79 15.56
C LEU A 298 -15.63 23.37 14.14
N GLY A 299 -16.53 23.03 13.22
CA GLY A 299 -16.50 23.56 11.85
C GLY A 299 -15.20 23.25 11.10
N VAL A 300 -14.70 22.02 11.26
CA VAL A 300 -13.44 21.54 10.64
C VAL A 300 -12.23 22.38 11.12
N ALA A 301 -12.08 22.58 12.44
CA ALA A 301 -10.95 23.33 12.99
C ALA A 301 -9.60 22.67 12.64
N LEU A 302 -8.65 23.46 12.11
CA LEU A 302 -7.41 22.94 11.51
C LEU A 302 -6.53 22.20 12.55
N ILE A 303 -6.32 22.77 13.74
CA ILE A 303 -5.42 22.19 14.74
C ILE A 303 -5.92 20.85 15.27
N PRO A 304 -7.17 20.71 15.74
CA PRO A 304 -7.70 19.40 16.16
C PRO A 304 -7.69 18.37 15.02
N LEU A 305 -8.04 18.80 13.80
CA LEU A 305 -8.04 17.93 12.63
C LEU A 305 -6.65 17.35 12.34
N CYS A 306 -5.63 18.21 12.27
CA CYS A 306 -4.25 17.79 12.07
C CYS A 306 -3.74 16.91 13.22
N THR A 307 -4.08 17.23 14.46
CA THR A 307 -3.72 16.40 15.62
C THR A 307 -4.32 15.02 15.53
N GLY A 308 -5.62 14.93 15.18
CA GLY A 308 -6.29 13.64 14.99
C GLY A 308 -5.67 12.82 13.87
N PHE A 309 -5.33 13.43 12.74
CA PHE A 309 -4.65 12.75 11.63
C PHE A 309 -3.27 12.22 12.03
N VAL A 310 -2.48 13.01 12.76
CA VAL A 310 -1.16 12.56 13.27
C VAL A 310 -1.32 11.36 14.21
N LEU A 311 -2.30 11.37 15.12
CA LEU A 311 -2.56 10.27 16.04
C LEU A 311 -2.99 8.99 15.31
N VAL A 312 -3.90 9.10 14.33
CA VAL A 312 -4.32 7.95 13.51
C VAL A 312 -3.12 7.36 12.76
N MET A 313 -2.30 8.19 12.13
CA MET A 313 -1.12 7.72 11.40
C MET A 313 -0.04 7.14 12.32
N ALA A 314 0.20 7.76 13.47
CA ALA A 314 1.13 7.26 14.47
C ALA A 314 0.72 5.87 15.01
N ALA A 315 -0.58 5.66 15.24
CA ALA A 315 -1.12 4.38 15.70
C ALA A 315 -0.83 3.21 14.73
N GLN A 316 -0.71 3.49 13.41
CA GLN A 316 -0.40 2.46 12.41
C GLN A 316 0.91 1.75 12.70
N ALA A 317 1.88 2.44 13.28
CA ALA A 317 3.16 1.88 13.67
C ALA A 317 3.03 0.70 14.65
N CYS A 318 2.08 0.77 15.56
CA CYS A 318 1.84 -0.27 16.57
C CYS A 318 0.88 -1.37 16.09
N VAL A 319 -0.09 -1.02 15.24
CA VAL A 319 -1.19 -1.94 14.87
C VAL A 319 -0.88 -2.71 13.62
N PHE A 320 -0.61 -2.02 12.50
CA PHE A 320 -0.56 -2.62 11.15
C PHE A 320 0.48 -3.72 11.01
N GLY A 321 1.75 -3.40 11.29
CA GLY A 321 2.85 -4.36 11.16
C GLY A 321 2.77 -5.49 12.19
N THR A 322 2.44 -5.17 13.43
CA THR A 322 2.38 -6.13 14.54
C THR A 322 1.24 -7.13 14.34
N SER A 323 0.04 -6.67 13.94
CA SER A 323 -1.10 -7.58 13.68
C SER A 323 -0.86 -8.45 12.44
N SER A 324 -0.25 -7.91 11.37
CA SER A 324 0.13 -8.69 10.19
C SER A 324 1.14 -9.80 10.54
N ALA A 325 2.14 -9.48 11.35
CA ALA A 325 3.13 -10.45 11.79
C ALA A 325 2.51 -11.56 12.67
N LEU A 326 1.61 -11.20 13.59
CA LEU A 326 0.89 -12.18 14.40
C LEU A 326 -0.05 -13.06 13.57
N ALA A 327 -0.76 -12.48 12.58
CA ALA A 327 -1.59 -13.26 11.67
C ALA A 327 -0.79 -14.35 10.98
N LEU A 328 0.34 -14.00 10.34
CA LEU A 328 1.21 -14.95 9.64
C LEU A 328 1.88 -15.94 10.61
N GLY A 329 2.18 -15.53 11.83
CA GLY A 329 2.78 -16.37 12.87
C GLY A 329 1.89 -17.52 13.33
N GLU A 330 0.54 -17.33 13.32
CA GLU A 330 -0.43 -18.37 13.72
C GLU A 330 -0.54 -19.52 12.70
N VAL A 331 -0.17 -19.29 11.42
CA VAL A 331 -0.46 -20.23 10.32
C VAL A 331 0.75 -20.47 9.40
N ARG A 332 1.91 -20.68 10.00
CA ARG A 332 3.20 -20.82 9.31
C ARG A 332 3.23 -21.89 8.22
N HIS A 333 2.46 -22.97 8.37
CA HIS A 333 2.41 -24.10 7.42
C HIS A 333 1.75 -23.73 6.07
N VAL A 334 0.94 -22.67 6.04
CA VAL A 334 0.27 -22.13 4.84
C VAL A 334 0.58 -20.63 4.62
N ALA A 335 1.77 -20.18 5.05
CA ALA A 335 2.17 -18.78 5.09
C ALA A 335 2.01 -18.03 3.74
N GLY A 336 2.21 -18.70 2.61
CA GLY A 336 2.02 -18.12 1.28
C GLY A 336 0.56 -17.73 1.02
N THR A 337 -0.38 -18.67 1.22
CA THR A 337 -1.82 -18.42 1.09
C THR A 337 -2.29 -17.40 2.13
N ALA A 338 -1.78 -17.47 3.37
CA ALA A 338 -2.09 -16.54 4.43
C ALA A 338 -1.66 -15.09 4.10
N SER A 339 -0.45 -14.93 3.55
CA SER A 339 0.04 -13.61 3.12
C SER A 339 -0.80 -13.04 1.96
N ALA A 340 -1.20 -13.87 0.99
CA ALA A 340 -2.05 -13.45 -0.11
C ALA A 340 -3.46 -13.03 0.38
N LEU A 341 -4.08 -13.85 1.25
CA LEU A 341 -5.40 -13.55 1.81
C LEU A 341 -5.38 -12.29 2.67
N LEU A 342 -4.34 -12.09 3.49
CA LEU A 342 -4.11 -10.88 4.27
C LEU A 342 -4.00 -9.65 3.35
N GLY A 343 -3.21 -9.74 2.27
CA GLY A 343 -3.05 -8.65 1.30
C GLY A 343 -4.35 -8.31 0.57
N VAL A 344 -5.15 -9.33 0.20
CA VAL A 344 -6.48 -9.11 -0.40
C VAL A 344 -7.43 -8.42 0.58
N ALA A 345 -7.49 -8.88 1.84
CA ALA A 345 -8.34 -8.27 2.86
C ALA A 345 -7.97 -6.79 3.10
N GLN A 346 -6.67 -6.47 3.16
CA GLN A 346 -6.18 -5.10 3.25
C GLN A 346 -6.53 -4.29 1.98
N ALA A 347 -6.36 -4.84 0.79
CA ALA A 347 -6.68 -4.18 -0.46
C ALA A 347 -8.19 -3.85 -0.57
N LEU A 348 -9.07 -4.77 -0.16
CA LEU A 348 -10.52 -4.53 -0.10
C LEU A 348 -10.89 -3.46 0.93
N ALA A 349 -10.26 -3.49 2.12
CA ALA A 349 -10.44 -2.45 3.13
C ALA A 349 -10.01 -1.08 2.60
N ASN A 350 -8.85 -0.98 1.97
CA ASN A 350 -8.34 0.26 1.37
C ASN A 350 -9.23 0.74 0.22
N ALA A 351 -9.73 -0.18 -0.62
CA ALA A 351 -10.64 0.14 -1.71
C ALA A 351 -11.96 0.76 -1.23
N SER A 352 -12.45 0.37 -0.06
CA SER A 352 -13.67 0.92 0.54
C SER A 352 -13.44 2.25 1.26
N ALA A 353 -12.19 2.62 1.58
CA ALA A 353 -11.88 3.81 2.37
C ALA A 353 -12.22 5.11 1.63
N ALA A 354 -11.84 5.22 0.34
CA ALA A 354 -12.05 6.44 -0.43
C ALA A 354 -13.54 6.78 -0.66
N PRO A 355 -14.41 5.84 -1.10
CA PRO A 355 -15.84 6.13 -1.25
C PRO A 355 -16.52 6.52 0.06
N LEU A 356 -16.17 5.86 1.18
CA LEU A 356 -16.74 6.17 2.49
C LEU A 356 -16.25 7.52 3.03
N ALA A 357 -14.98 7.86 2.82
CA ALA A 357 -14.44 9.15 3.23
C ALA A 357 -15.04 10.32 2.45
N SER A 358 -15.43 10.11 1.18
CA SER A 358 -15.99 11.15 0.29
C SER A 358 -17.52 11.21 0.30
N SER A 359 -18.23 10.23 0.89
CA SER A 359 -19.70 10.19 0.93
C SER A 359 -20.32 11.10 1.99
N GLY A 360 -19.53 11.73 2.84
CA GLY A 360 -19.97 12.61 3.93
C GLY A 360 -19.82 14.12 3.63
N GLY A 361 -19.49 14.51 2.39
CA GLY A 361 -19.31 15.91 1.98
C GLY A 361 -20.22 16.32 0.84
#